data_3559e177f778746937c4a8aea3f77b5d
#
_entry.id   3559e177f778746937c4a8aea3f77b5d
#
_cell.length_a   1.000
_cell.length_b   1.000
_cell.length_c   1.000
_cell.angle_alpha   90.00
_cell.angle_beta   90.00
_cell.angle_gamma   90.00
#
_symmetry.space_group_name_H-M   'P 1'
#
loop_
_entity.id
_entity.type
_entity.pdbx_description
1 polymer ?
#
loop_
_entity_poly.entity_id
_entity_poly.type
_entity_poly.pdbx_seq_one_letter_code
_entity_poly.pdbx_strand_id
1 'polypeptide(L)'
;MIDNTENSQRKNKIEDTEQSACTLCPRDCKKNRADGEIGVCGETAAMRIGRAALHMWEEPCISGEKGSGAVFFTGCPLHCVYCQNYAISDGGTGRQITVEALVQIFRDLEAQGAANINLVTADHFIPQVAQAIRQAKDQGFSLPFIYNTSSYVRVEALRMLDGLVDVYLPDMKYMDVDTA
;
A
#
# COMPACT_ATOMS: atom_id res chain seq x y z
N MET A 1 -1.74 23.91 25.37
CA MET A 1 -1.31 23.90 23.95
C MET A 1 -0.19 22.88 23.86
N ILE A 2 -0.48 21.69 23.36
CA ILE A 2 0.54 20.63 23.19
C ILE A 2 1.23 20.94 21.85
N ASP A 3 2.55 21.06 21.92
CA ASP A 3 3.39 21.55 20.83
C ASP A 3 3.32 20.62 19.62
N ASN A 4 2.73 21.11 18.52
CA ASN A 4 2.58 20.38 17.24
C ASN A 4 3.94 20.06 16.58
N THR A 5 5.02 20.70 16.98
CA THR A 5 6.38 20.51 16.43
C THR A 5 7.02 19.20 16.92
N GLU A 6 6.83 18.83 18.18
CA GLU A 6 7.37 17.57 18.72
C GLU A 6 6.67 16.33 18.11
N ASN A 7 5.38 16.45 17.81
CA ASN A 7 4.61 15.35 17.20
C ASN A 7 5.00 15.12 15.73
N SER A 8 5.35 16.18 15.01
CA SER A 8 5.83 16.08 13.62
C SER A 8 7.24 15.49 13.54
N GLN A 9 8.13 15.86 14.46
CA GLN A 9 9.49 15.31 14.54
C GLN A 9 9.52 13.84 15.00
N ARG A 10 8.59 13.44 15.88
CA ARG A 10 8.44 12.03 16.27
C ARG A 10 7.91 11.17 15.14
N LYS A 11 6.96 11.67 14.34
CA LYS A 11 6.44 10.96 13.15
C LYS A 11 7.54 10.72 12.10
N ASN A 12 8.33 11.73 11.75
CA ASN A 12 9.43 11.60 10.79
C ASN A 12 10.52 10.63 11.29
N LYS A 13 10.82 10.62 12.58
CA LYS A 13 11.83 9.74 13.16
C LYS A 13 11.39 8.26 13.22
N ILE A 14 10.09 8.01 13.35
CA ILE A 14 9.51 6.65 13.28
C ILE A 14 9.56 6.13 11.84
N GLU A 15 9.22 6.97 10.86
CA GLU A 15 9.27 6.61 9.43
C GLU A 15 10.68 6.20 8.98
N ASP A 16 11.74 6.92 9.40
CA ASP A 16 13.13 6.60 9.09
C ASP A 16 13.63 5.30 9.77
N THR A 17 13.17 5.02 10.98
CA THR A 17 13.64 3.84 11.76
C THR A 17 13.00 2.55 11.26
N GLU A 18 11.76 2.59 10.77
CA GLU A 18 11.05 1.42 10.24
C GLU A 18 11.57 1.02 8.85
N GLN A 19 12.14 1.94 8.07
CA GLN A 19 12.77 1.62 6.80
C GLN A 19 14.15 0.96 6.94
N SER A 20 14.89 1.23 8.02
CA SER A 20 16.21 0.65 8.26
C SER A 20 16.17 -0.80 8.74
N ALA A 21 15.09 -1.22 9.43
CA ALA A 21 14.91 -2.60 9.90
C ALA A 21 13.43 -2.96 9.78
N CYS A 22 13.03 -3.53 8.65
CA CYS A 22 11.63 -3.72 8.28
C CYS A 22 10.83 -4.49 9.33
N THR A 23 9.77 -3.86 9.84
CA THR A 23 8.83 -4.40 10.82
C THR A 23 7.36 -4.21 10.40
N LEU A 24 7.09 -3.89 9.13
CA LEU A 24 5.75 -3.52 8.64
C LEU A 24 4.72 -4.64 8.73
N CYS A 25 5.17 -5.89 8.68
CA CYS A 25 4.29 -7.06 8.73
C CYS A 25 4.75 -8.08 9.79
N PRO A 26 3.92 -9.07 10.15
CA PRO A 26 4.26 -10.11 11.14
C PRO A 26 5.47 -10.97 10.80
N ARG A 27 5.97 -10.96 9.53
CA ARG A 27 7.23 -11.65 9.17
C ARG A 27 8.43 -11.10 9.92
N ASP A 28 8.38 -9.84 10.33
CA ASP A 28 9.42 -9.18 11.15
C ASP A 28 10.84 -9.47 10.67
N CYS A 29 11.05 -9.40 9.35
CA CYS A 29 12.26 -9.90 8.70
C CYS A 29 13.51 -9.06 8.99
N LYS A 30 13.38 -7.89 9.59
CA LYS A 30 14.47 -6.97 9.99
C LYS A 30 15.43 -6.61 8.85
N LYS A 31 15.02 -6.78 7.60
CA LYS A 31 15.83 -6.41 6.44
C LYS A 31 15.97 -4.91 6.33
N ASN A 32 17.17 -4.44 6.04
CA ASN A 32 17.41 -3.04 5.72
C ASN A 32 17.01 -2.78 4.26
N ARG A 33 15.70 -2.68 4.05
CA ARG A 33 15.12 -2.52 2.71
C ARG A 33 15.50 -1.18 2.06
N ALA A 34 15.81 -0.16 2.85
CA ALA A 34 16.25 1.15 2.36
C ALA A 34 17.63 1.04 1.68
N ASP A 35 18.53 0.20 2.19
CA ASP A 35 19.85 -0.05 1.61
C ASP A 35 19.84 -1.16 0.54
N GLY A 36 18.65 -1.54 0.05
CA GLY A 36 18.50 -2.48 -1.06
C GLY A 36 18.41 -3.95 -0.66
N GLU A 37 18.34 -4.31 0.65
CA GLU A 37 18.04 -5.67 1.05
C GLU A 37 16.61 -6.03 0.65
N ILE A 38 16.43 -7.25 0.16
CA ILE A 38 15.12 -7.78 -0.21
C ILE A 38 14.47 -8.39 1.04
N GLY A 39 13.26 -7.93 1.36
CA GLY A 39 12.43 -8.49 2.42
C GLY A 39 11.82 -9.84 2.06
N VAL A 40 11.18 -10.51 3.04
CA VAL A 40 10.41 -11.74 2.77
C VAL A 40 9.30 -11.50 1.74
N CYS A 41 8.79 -10.28 1.65
CA CYS A 41 7.81 -9.89 0.62
C CYS A 41 8.33 -9.91 -0.82
N GLY A 42 9.62 -10.16 -1.04
CA GLY A 42 10.26 -10.14 -2.37
C GLY A 42 10.71 -8.75 -2.83
N GLU A 43 10.58 -7.70 -1.97
CA GLU A 43 10.81 -6.32 -2.38
C GLU A 43 11.78 -5.57 -1.46
N THR A 44 12.47 -4.57 -2.04
CA THR A 44 13.23 -3.54 -1.31
C THR A 44 12.27 -2.43 -0.83
N ALA A 45 12.79 -1.34 -0.27
CA ALA A 45 11.97 -0.15 0.03
C ALA A 45 11.60 0.65 -1.24
N ALA A 46 12.25 0.42 -2.36
CA ALA A 46 11.90 1.04 -3.64
C ALA A 46 10.57 0.47 -4.15
N MET A 47 9.55 1.32 -4.14
CA MET A 47 8.18 0.94 -4.48
C MET A 47 8.07 0.44 -5.92
N ARG A 48 7.38 -0.69 -6.13
CA ARG A 48 7.15 -1.28 -7.46
C ARG A 48 5.68 -1.60 -7.66
N ILE A 49 5.19 -1.39 -8.88
CA ILE A 49 3.84 -1.74 -9.30
C ILE A 49 3.86 -2.70 -10.50
N GLY A 50 2.99 -3.68 -10.48
CA GLY A 50 2.75 -4.59 -11.59
C GLY A 50 1.75 -4.01 -12.59
N ARG A 51 0.74 -3.29 -12.10
CA ARG A 51 -0.34 -2.73 -12.94
C ARG A 51 -0.99 -1.53 -12.26
N ALA A 52 -1.45 -0.57 -13.08
CA ALA A 52 -2.41 0.45 -12.68
C ALA A 52 -3.42 0.62 -13.81
N ALA A 53 -4.71 0.43 -13.54
CA ALA A 53 -5.78 0.51 -14.54
C ALA A 53 -7.16 0.60 -13.88
N LEU A 54 -8.17 1.02 -14.65
CA LEU A 54 -9.56 0.84 -14.24
C LEU A 54 -9.90 -0.65 -14.10
N HIS A 55 -10.52 -1.00 -12.98
CA HIS A 55 -11.00 -2.34 -12.67
C HIS A 55 -12.50 -2.31 -12.43
N MET A 56 -13.25 -3.02 -13.28
CA MET A 56 -14.71 -2.98 -13.28
C MET A 56 -15.35 -4.07 -12.40
N TRP A 57 -14.55 -4.98 -11.86
CA TRP A 57 -14.99 -6.20 -11.20
C TRP A 57 -14.55 -6.27 -9.73
N GLU A 58 -14.32 -5.12 -9.11
CA GLU A 58 -14.24 -5.04 -7.64
C GLU A 58 -15.67 -5.18 -7.09
N GLU A 59 -15.84 -5.23 -5.77
CA GLU A 59 -17.17 -5.27 -5.17
C GLU A 59 -18.08 -4.17 -5.76
N PRO A 60 -19.36 -4.46 -6.01
CA PRO A 60 -20.27 -3.49 -6.67
C PRO A 60 -20.35 -2.13 -6.00
N CYS A 61 -20.25 -2.10 -4.65
CA CYS A 61 -20.22 -0.86 -3.88
C CYS A 61 -18.92 -0.05 -4.05
N ILE A 62 -17.85 -0.67 -4.56
CA ILE A 62 -16.54 -0.06 -4.82
C ILE A 62 -16.43 0.38 -6.27
N SER A 63 -16.66 -0.54 -7.21
CA SER A 63 -16.54 -0.26 -8.65
C SER A 63 -17.64 0.65 -9.17
N GLY A 64 -18.87 0.45 -8.71
CA GLY A 64 -20.03 1.13 -9.31
C GLY A 64 -20.07 0.94 -10.82
N GLU A 65 -20.55 1.96 -11.53
CA GLU A 65 -20.58 1.97 -13.00
C GLU A 65 -19.28 2.48 -13.64
N LYS A 66 -18.46 3.20 -12.87
CA LYS A 66 -17.25 3.88 -13.38
C LYS A 66 -15.99 3.03 -13.28
N GLY A 67 -16.00 2.02 -12.41
CA GLY A 67 -14.84 1.23 -12.08
C GLY A 67 -13.94 1.85 -11.00
N SER A 68 -13.15 1.01 -10.38
CA SER A 68 -12.15 1.36 -9.39
C SER A 68 -10.79 1.59 -10.06
N GLY A 69 -10.09 2.65 -9.70
CA GLY A 69 -8.72 2.92 -10.16
C GLY A 69 -7.73 2.03 -9.39
N ALA A 70 -7.57 0.78 -9.81
CA ALA A 70 -6.78 -0.20 -9.08
C ALA A 70 -5.28 -0.05 -9.38
N VAL A 71 -4.49 0.04 -8.30
CA VAL A 71 -3.02 0.03 -8.34
C VAL A 71 -2.52 -1.24 -7.65
N PHE A 72 -2.00 -2.17 -8.43
CA PHE A 72 -1.47 -3.45 -7.93
C PHE A 72 0.02 -3.31 -7.65
N PHE A 73 0.40 -3.42 -6.38
CA PHE A 73 1.80 -3.45 -5.97
C PHE A 73 2.40 -4.85 -6.16
N THR A 74 3.70 -4.91 -6.45
CA THR A 74 4.42 -6.18 -6.60
C THR A 74 4.92 -6.69 -5.26
N GLY A 75 5.15 -8.00 -5.18
CA GLY A 75 5.53 -8.65 -3.94
C GLY A 75 4.36 -8.81 -2.96
N CYS A 76 4.51 -9.70 -1.99
CA CYS A 76 3.51 -9.90 -0.94
C CYS A 76 4.13 -10.66 0.25
N PRO A 77 3.97 -10.21 1.50
CA PRO A 77 4.54 -10.92 2.65
C PRO A 77 3.81 -12.22 2.99
N LEU A 78 2.60 -12.46 2.48
CA LEU A 78 1.79 -13.62 2.81
C LEU A 78 2.12 -14.86 1.98
N HIS A 79 2.46 -14.69 0.67
CA HIS A 79 2.83 -15.78 -0.24
C HIS A 79 1.80 -16.93 -0.33
N CYS A 80 0.50 -16.60 -0.46
CA CYS A 80 -0.55 -17.61 -0.57
C CYS A 80 -0.32 -18.53 -1.76
N VAL A 81 -0.35 -19.85 -1.55
CA VAL A 81 -0.16 -20.86 -2.61
C VAL A 81 -1.26 -20.85 -3.68
N TYR A 82 -2.42 -20.27 -3.36
CA TYR A 82 -3.58 -20.11 -4.26
C TYR A 82 -3.76 -18.68 -4.78
N CYS A 83 -2.71 -17.86 -4.74
CA CYS A 83 -2.81 -16.44 -5.12
C CYS A 83 -3.19 -16.30 -6.60
N GLN A 84 -4.34 -15.67 -6.87
CA GLN A 84 -4.77 -15.38 -8.24
C GLN A 84 -3.86 -14.34 -8.94
N ASN A 85 -3.14 -13.53 -8.16
CA ASN A 85 -2.19 -12.52 -8.63
C ASN A 85 -0.74 -13.00 -8.53
N TYR A 86 -0.50 -14.32 -8.60
CA TYR A 86 0.83 -14.94 -8.42
C TYR A 86 1.92 -14.26 -9.24
N ALA A 87 1.63 -13.92 -10.51
CA ALA A 87 2.62 -13.31 -11.40
C ALA A 87 3.22 -11.99 -10.90
N ILE A 88 2.51 -11.28 -10.02
CA ILE A 88 2.99 -10.01 -9.43
C ILE A 88 3.28 -10.14 -7.93
N SER A 89 2.67 -11.09 -7.24
CA SER A 89 2.83 -11.25 -5.78
C SER A 89 4.13 -11.93 -5.37
N ASP A 90 4.78 -12.67 -6.28
CA ASP A 90 6.05 -13.37 -6.02
C ASP A 90 7.27 -12.42 -6.13
N GLY A 91 7.06 -11.17 -6.50
CA GLY A 91 8.13 -10.18 -6.71
C GLY A 91 8.84 -10.35 -8.07
N GLY A 92 9.85 -9.54 -8.28
CA GLY A 92 10.69 -9.64 -9.48
C GLY A 92 10.09 -9.08 -10.78
N THR A 93 8.78 -8.91 -10.88
CA THR A 93 8.09 -8.29 -12.02
C THR A 93 7.70 -6.83 -11.74
N GLY A 94 7.10 -6.16 -12.72
CA GLY A 94 6.64 -4.79 -12.58
C GLY A 94 7.75 -3.75 -12.73
N ARG A 95 7.38 -2.48 -12.56
CA ARG A 95 8.29 -1.34 -12.68
C ARG A 95 8.44 -0.60 -11.36
N GLN A 96 9.66 -0.17 -11.06
CA GLN A 96 9.92 0.73 -9.93
C GLN A 96 9.33 2.10 -10.21
N ILE A 97 8.74 2.71 -9.18
CA ILE A 97 8.17 4.05 -9.23
C ILE A 97 8.59 4.87 -8.01
N THR A 98 8.55 6.20 -8.15
CA THR A 98 8.71 7.14 -7.04
C THR A 98 7.35 7.50 -6.44
N VAL A 99 7.37 8.23 -5.33
CA VAL A 99 6.16 8.78 -4.70
C VAL A 99 5.42 9.73 -5.67
N GLU A 100 6.16 10.58 -6.38
CA GLU A 100 5.61 11.53 -7.36
C GLU A 100 4.98 10.80 -8.55
N ALA A 101 5.60 9.71 -9.00
CA ALA A 101 5.04 8.87 -10.05
C ALA A 101 3.74 8.18 -9.60
N LEU A 102 3.64 7.77 -8.33
CA LEU A 102 2.42 7.22 -7.79
C LEU A 102 1.31 8.29 -7.71
N VAL A 103 1.62 9.51 -7.30
CA VAL A 103 0.68 10.65 -7.33
C VAL A 103 0.18 10.92 -8.75
N GLN A 104 1.07 10.86 -9.74
CA GLN A 104 0.66 11.03 -11.14
C GLN A 104 -0.27 9.90 -11.60
N ILE A 105 -0.01 8.64 -11.19
CA ILE A 105 -0.89 7.50 -11.49
C ILE A 105 -2.29 7.73 -10.91
N PHE A 106 -2.42 8.28 -9.69
CA PHE A 106 -3.73 8.62 -9.13
C PHE A 106 -4.48 9.61 -10.02
N ARG A 107 -3.81 10.66 -10.50
CA ARG A 107 -4.41 11.64 -11.41
C ARG A 107 -4.77 11.05 -12.77
N ASP A 108 -3.94 10.17 -13.30
CA ASP A 108 -4.22 9.51 -14.59
C ASP A 108 -5.45 8.61 -14.48
N LEU A 109 -5.64 7.93 -13.34
CA LEU A 109 -6.83 7.11 -13.06
C LEU A 109 -8.08 7.98 -12.84
N GLU A 110 -7.94 9.11 -12.13
CA GLU A 110 -9.01 10.11 -12.00
C GLU A 110 -9.45 10.64 -13.37
N ALA A 111 -8.50 11.01 -14.22
CA ALA A 111 -8.77 11.48 -15.58
C ALA A 111 -9.45 10.42 -16.47
N GLN A 112 -9.23 9.13 -16.21
CA GLN A 112 -9.92 8.03 -16.85
C GLN A 112 -11.33 7.80 -16.30
N GLY A 113 -11.75 8.54 -15.26
CA GLY A 113 -13.08 8.49 -14.67
C GLY A 113 -13.23 7.48 -13.53
N ALA A 114 -12.14 7.05 -12.88
CA ALA A 114 -12.19 6.18 -11.70
C ALA A 114 -13.11 6.75 -10.62
N ALA A 115 -13.88 5.89 -9.96
CA ALA A 115 -14.72 6.27 -8.83
C ALA A 115 -13.90 6.47 -7.52
N ASN A 116 -12.76 5.82 -7.42
CA ASN A 116 -11.86 5.81 -6.28
C ASN A 116 -10.46 5.34 -6.70
N ILE A 117 -9.50 5.38 -5.79
CA ILE A 117 -8.19 4.74 -5.95
C ILE A 117 -8.11 3.54 -5.02
N ASN A 118 -7.96 2.35 -5.57
CA ASN A 118 -7.85 1.10 -4.84
C ASN A 118 -6.39 0.61 -4.81
N LEU A 119 -5.79 0.60 -3.63
CA LEU A 119 -4.40 0.25 -3.38
C LEU A 119 -4.33 -1.24 -3.01
N VAL A 120 -4.00 -2.09 -3.97
CA VAL A 120 -4.04 -3.54 -3.82
C VAL A 120 -2.69 -4.08 -3.37
N THR A 121 -2.68 -4.70 -2.19
CA THR A 121 -1.49 -5.33 -1.56
C THR A 121 -0.34 -4.34 -1.36
N ALA A 122 -0.63 -3.17 -0.80
CA ALA A 122 0.35 -2.12 -0.50
C ALA A 122 1.05 -2.30 0.86
N ASP A 123 0.83 -3.41 1.56
CA ASP A 123 1.18 -3.65 2.97
C ASP A 123 2.67 -3.39 3.28
N HIS A 124 3.54 -3.74 2.36
CA HIS A 124 4.99 -3.59 2.51
C HIS A 124 5.55 -2.27 1.95
N PHE A 125 4.67 -1.39 1.44
CA PHE A 125 4.99 -0.04 0.95
C PHE A 125 4.18 1.06 1.66
N ILE A 126 3.58 0.77 2.82
CA ILE A 126 2.74 1.71 3.57
C ILE A 126 3.38 3.09 3.76
N PRO A 127 4.66 3.22 4.17
CA PRO A 127 5.27 4.54 4.35
C PRO A 127 5.24 5.39 3.08
N GLN A 128 5.63 4.81 1.94
CA GLN A 128 5.67 5.49 0.65
C GLN A 128 4.26 5.81 0.14
N VAL A 129 3.32 4.88 0.33
CA VAL A 129 1.92 5.05 -0.03
C VAL A 129 1.27 6.17 0.80
N ALA A 130 1.49 6.18 2.12
CA ALA A 130 1.03 7.25 2.99
C ALA A 130 1.55 8.61 2.56
N GLN A 131 2.82 8.70 2.18
CA GLN A 131 3.43 9.92 1.65
C GLN A 131 2.75 10.35 0.33
N ALA A 132 2.53 9.41 -0.60
CA ALA A 132 1.87 9.70 -1.88
C ALA A 132 0.43 10.21 -1.69
N ILE A 133 -0.34 9.59 -0.78
CA ILE A 133 -1.71 10.02 -0.48
C ILE A 133 -1.72 11.44 0.11
N ARG A 134 -0.85 11.74 1.10
CA ARG A 134 -0.72 13.09 1.66
C ARG A 134 -0.41 14.10 0.56
N GLN A 135 0.60 13.84 -0.24
CA GLN A 135 1.00 14.71 -1.35
C GLN A 135 -0.13 14.92 -2.37
N ALA A 136 -0.88 13.88 -2.71
CA ALA A 136 -2.03 13.99 -3.60
C ALA A 136 -3.14 14.87 -3.00
N LYS A 137 -3.51 14.63 -1.72
CA LYS A 137 -4.51 15.42 -1.00
C LYS A 137 -4.10 16.89 -0.87
N ASP A 138 -2.85 17.18 -0.55
CA ASP A 138 -2.29 18.54 -0.46
C ASP A 138 -2.37 19.28 -1.82
N GLN A 139 -2.32 18.53 -2.92
CA GLN A 139 -2.49 19.04 -4.28
C GLN A 139 -3.95 19.07 -4.75
N GLY A 140 -4.93 18.86 -3.85
CA GLY A 140 -6.36 18.94 -4.14
C GLY A 140 -6.97 17.68 -4.77
N PHE A 141 -6.31 16.51 -4.66
CA PHE A 141 -6.90 15.24 -5.07
C PHE A 141 -8.07 14.87 -4.16
N SER A 142 -9.22 14.50 -4.73
CA SER A 142 -10.48 14.37 -3.99
C SER A 142 -11.13 12.99 -4.04
N LEU A 143 -10.67 12.07 -4.91
CA LEU A 143 -11.24 10.73 -4.94
C LEU A 143 -10.91 9.98 -3.65
N PRO A 144 -11.83 9.14 -3.16
CA PRO A 144 -11.57 8.32 -1.98
C PRO A 144 -10.48 7.27 -2.24
N PHE A 145 -9.68 7.02 -1.20
CA PHE A 145 -8.68 5.97 -1.20
C PHE A 145 -9.19 4.72 -0.51
N ILE A 146 -9.04 3.59 -1.17
CA ILE A 146 -9.37 2.25 -0.68
C ILE A 146 -8.08 1.48 -0.45
N TYR A 147 -7.97 0.85 0.70
CA TYR A 147 -6.83 0.01 1.05
C TYR A 147 -7.27 -1.46 1.04
N ASN A 148 -6.91 -2.16 -0.03
CA ASN A 148 -7.22 -3.57 -0.25
C ASN A 148 -6.02 -4.41 0.20
N THR A 149 -6.15 -5.03 1.36
CA THR A 149 -5.04 -5.65 2.10
C THR A 149 -5.27 -7.13 2.32
N SER A 150 -4.17 -7.89 2.31
CA SER A 150 -4.16 -9.28 2.75
C SER A 150 -4.40 -9.46 4.25
N SER A 151 -4.57 -8.38 5.01
CA SER A 151 -4.63 -8.31 6.48
C SER A 151 -3.34 -8.80 7.19
N TYR A 152 -2.29 -9.12 6.45
CA TYR A 152 -1.00 -9.57 7.01
C TYR A 152 -0.04 -8.39 7.22
N VAL A 153 -0.49 -7.44 8.01
CA VAL A 153 0.18 -6.15 8.30
C VAL A 153 0.09 -5.85 9.80
N ARG A 154 1.08 -5.16 10.35
CA ARG A 154 1.05 -4.75 11.76
C ARG A 154 0.15 -3.54 11.96
N VAL A 155 -0.52 -3.46 13.10
CA VAL A 155 -1.38 -2.34 13.49
C VAL A 155 -0.61 -1.02 13.50
N GLU A 156 0.64 -1.05 13.95
CA GLU A 156 1.52 0.13 13.98
C GLU A 156 1.75 0.69 12.57
N ALA A 157 1.92 -0.18 11.58
CA ALA A 157 2.06 0.23 10.18
C ALA A 157 0.73 0.79 9.64
N LEU A 158 -0.42 0.16 9.94
CA LEU A 158 -1.73 0.67 9.53
C LEU A 158 -2.02 2.08 10.08
N ARG A 159 -1.55 2.42 11.26
CA ARG A 159 -1.72 3.77 11.83
C ARG A 159 -1.10 4.88 11.00
N MET A 160 -0.14 4.57 10.12
CA MET A 160 0.41 5.54 9.18
C MET A 160 -0.62 5.99 8.13
N LEU A 161 -1.68 5.19 7.93
CA LEU A 161 -2.78 5.45 7.01
C LEU A 161 -3.97 6.16 7.67
N ASP A 162 -3.92 6.41 8.99
CA ASP A 162 -5.01 7.08 9.72
C ASP A 162 -5.31 8.46 9.11
N GLY A 163 -6.59 8.67 8.76
CA GLY A 163 -7.07 9.90 8.11
C GLY A 163 -6.67 10.06 6.64
N LEU A 164 -5.99 9.07 6.05
CA LEU A 164 -5.56 9.05 4.65
C LEU A 164 -6.44 8.15 3.80
N VAL A 165 -6.83 6.99 4.32
CA VAL A 165 -7.65 5.97 3.66
C VAL A 165 -9.09 6.12 4.13
N ASP A 166 -10.03 6.00 3.19
CA ASP A 166 -11.46 6.18 3.42
C ASP A 166 -12.17 4.84 3.63
N VAL A 167 -11.70 3.77 2.96
CA VAL A 167 -12.28 2.43 3.03
C VAL A 167 -11.17 1.38 3.15
N TYR A 168 -11.35 0.43 4.06
CA TYR A 168 -10.50 -0.76 4.17
C TYR A 168 -11.24 -1.98 3.64
N LEU A 169 -10.58 -2.77 2.78
CA LEU A 169 -11.02 -4.07 2.30
C LEU A 169 -10.05 -5.13 2.84
N PRO A 170 -10.25 -5.60 4.06
CA PRO A 170 -9.38 -6.59 4.69
C PRO A 170 -9.79 -8.00 4.29
N ASP A 171 -8.90 -8.74 3.63
CA ASP A 171 -9.11 -10.16 3.35
C ASP A 171 -8.92 -11.02 4.60
N MET A 172 -9.85 -11.92 4.87
CA MET A 172 -9.66 -13.01 5.81
C MET A 172 -9.29 -14.28 5.03
N LYS A 173 -7.99 -14.58 4.95
CA LYS A 173 -7.49 -15.70 4.13
C LYS A 173 -7.66 -17.05 4.83
N TYR A 174 -7.65 -17.09 6.17
CA TYR A 174 -7.69 -18.29 6.99
C TYR A 174 -8.64 -18.09 8.16
N MET A 175 -9.40 -19.14 8.52
CA MET A 175 -10.29 -19.18 9.69
C MET A 175 -9.65 -19.89 10.88
N ASP A 176 -8.67 -20.71 10.62
CA ASP A 176 -7.97 -21.52 11.62
C ASP A 176 -6.60 -20.88 11.93
N VAL A 177 -6.30 -20.72 13.22
CA VAL A 177 -5.07 -20.07 13.70
C VAL A 177 -3.82 -20.88 13.34
N ASP A 178 -3.93 -22.22 13.30
CA ASP A 178 -2.79 -23.09 12.98
C ASP A 178 -2.47 -23.11 11.48
N THR A 179 -3.43 -22.64 10.66
CA THR A 179 -3.30 -22.58 9.20
C THR A 179 -2.84 -21.17 8.71
N ALA A 180 -2.95 -20.15 9.55
CA ALA A 180 -2.71 -18.74 9.21
C ALA A 180 -1.21 -18.34 9.11
#